data_d270a56139c34bc9f858a61b11d04202
#
_entry.id   d270a56139c34bc9f858a61b11d04202
#
_cell.length_a   1.000
_cell.length_b   1.000
_cell.length_c   1.000
_cell.angle_alpha   90.00
_cell.angle_beta   90.00
_cell.angle_gamma   90.00
#
_symmetry.space_group_name_H-M   'P 1'
#
loop_
_entity.id
_entity.type
_entity.pdbx_description
1 polymer ?
#
loop_
_entity_poly.entity_id
_entity_poly.type
_entity_poly.pdbx_seq_one_letter_code
_entity_poly.pdbx_strand_id
1 'polypeptide(L)'
;MELSVLITISTIIAFIMAWFLLKVGLSLWIAMPITLAVALGITYFFSRGITAPLRQMRDVAEAMADGDYTVRVDIDQDRHDEVGKLARSFNEMAGELEHADKMRRDMIANVSHELRTPVSALQAMVENMADGVTEPTPTNLESILTQTQRLSDLIAFLLDLSRMEAGAASLNIEKFNFADFLDETIEPLEIADGGHAHDIRVTVPADITMEGDQDRLRQLFTNIIANALKHSADGTTVLVDAHED
;
A
#
# COMPACT_ATOMS: atom_id res chain seq x y z
N MET A 1 -11.42 -33.24 -9.07
CA MET A 1 -11.80 -34.10 -7.90
C MET A 1 -13.18 -33.70 -7.36
N GLU A 2 -13.53 -32.43 -7.28
CA GLU A 2 -14.81 -31.98 -6.69
C GLU A 2 -16.06 -32.32 -7.52
N LEU A 3 -16.01 -32.23 -8.83
CA LEU A 3 -17.15 -32.58 -9.70
C LEU A 3 -17.54 -34.08 -9.57
N SER A 4 -16.55 -34.97 -9.42
CA SER A 4 -16.78 -36.38 -9.24
C SER A 4 -17.43 -36.73 -7.88
N VAL A 5 -17.02 -36.01 -6.81
CA VAL A 5 -17.63 -36.17 -5.49
C VAL A 5 -19.08 -35.68 -5.51
N LEU A 6 -19.36 -34.54 -6.17
CA LEU A 6 -20.70 -33.98 -6.30
C LEU A 6 -21.64 -34.90 -7.10
N ILE A 7 -21.15 -35.45 -8.20
CA ILE A 7 -21.87 -36.44 -9.01
C ILE A 7 -22.14 -37.68 -8.19
N THR A 8 -21.18 -38.14 -7.39
CA THR A 8 -21.30 -39.34 -6.54
C THR A 8 -22.37 -39.10 -5.45
N ILE A 9 -22.35 -37.95 -4.78
CA ILE A 9 -23.35 -37.62 -3.75
C ILE A 9 -24.76 -37.50 -4.38
N SER A 10 -24.88 -36.80 -5.51
CA SER A 10 -26.13 -36.66 -6.24
C SER A 10 -26.68 -38.04 -6.69
N THR A 11 -25.84 -38.94 -7.17
CA THR A 11 -26.26 -40.30 -7.59
C THR A 11 -26.65 -41.15 -6.41
N ILE A 12 -25.96 -41.05 -5.26
CA ILE A 12 -26.33 -41.78 -4.03
C ILE A 12 -27.73 -41.30 -3.53
N ILE A 13 -27.96 -40.01 -3.47
CA ILE A 13 -29.25 -39.44 -3.06
C ILE A 13 -30.36 -39.88 -4.01
N ALA A 14 -30.11 -39.83 -5.32
CA ALA A 14 -31.07 -40.25 -6.35
C ALA A 14 -31.39 -41.76 -6.18
N PHE A 15 -30.36 -42.59 -5.90
CA PHE A 15 -30.57 -44.04 -5.71
C PHE A 15 -31.40 -44.35 -4.44
N ILE A 16 -31.11 -43.67 -3.32
CA ILE A 16 -31.85 -43.80 -2.07
C ILE A 16 -33.30 -43.41 -2.30
N MET A 17 -33.53 -42.29 -3.00
CA MET A 17 -34.86 -41.83 -3.29
C MET A 17 -35.64 -42.75 -4.25
N ALA A 18 -35.00 -43.29 -5.28
CA ALA A 18 -35.57 -44.26 -6.16
C ALA A 18 -36.02 -45.52 -5.40
N TRP A 19 -35.13 -46.06 -4.54
CA TRP A 19 -35.45 -47.21 -3.69
C TRP A 19 -36.64 -46.93 -2.77
N PHE A 20 -36.71 -45.76 -2.14
CA PHE A 20 -37.80 -45.33 -1.26
C PHE A 20 -39.14 -45.26 -2.03
N LEU A 21 -39.15 -44.62 -3.21
CA LEU A 21 -40.35 -44.44 -4.03
C LEU A 21 -40.91 -45.79 -4.50
N LEU A 22 -40.03 -46.75 -4.89
CA LEU A 22 -40.41 -48.08 -5.24
C LEU A 22 -40.99 -48.86 -4.06
N LYS A 23 -40.42 -48.68 -2.85
CA LYS A 23 -40.93 -49.30 -1.61
C LYS A 23 -42.33 -48.78 -1.21
N VAL A 24 -42.64 -47.56 -1.52
CA VAL A 24 -43.99 -46.94 -1.31
C VAL A 24 -45.00 -47.39 -2.36
N GLY A 25 -44.60 -48.17 -3.37
CA GLY A 25 -45.47 -48.77 -4.36
C GLY A 25 -45.68 -47.93 -5.64
N LEU A 26 -44.82 -46.90 -5.88
CA LEU A 26 -44.88 -46.17 -7.14
C LEU A 26 -44.32 -47.03 -8.28
N SER A 27 -44.94 -46.93 -9.47
CA SER A 27 -44.41 -47.64 -10.65
C SER A 27 -43.06 -47.05 -11.07
N LEU A 28 -42.20 -47.92 -11.64
CA LEU A 28 -40.88 -47.53 -12.12
C LEU A 28 -40.92 -46.35 -13.10
N TRP A 29 -41.94 -46.28 -13.93
CA TRP A 29 -42.14 -45.22 -14.93
C TRP A 29 -42.38 -43.84 -14.34
N ILE A 30 -42.88 -43.76 -13.10
CA ILE A 30 -43.08 -42.50 -12.37
C ILE A 30 -41.88 -42.18 -11.47
N ALA A 31 -41.30 -43.19 -10.85
CA ALA A 31 -40.17 -43.04 -9.94
C ALA A 31 -38.89 -42.52 -10.65
N MET A 32 -38.61 -43.03 -11.86
CA MET A 32 -37.41 -42.62 -12.63
C MET A 32 -37.37 -41.14 -13.00
N PRO A 33 -38.40 -40.53 -13.60
CA PRO A 33 -38.36 -39.10 -13.95
C PRO A 33 -38.25 -38.19 -12.72
N ILE A 34 -38.87 -38.56 -11.61
CA ILE A 34 -38.80 -37.83 -10.36
C ILE A 34 -37.38 -37.85 -9.79
N THR A 35 -36.76 -39.00 -9.72
CA THR A 35 -35.39 -39.12 -9.21
C THR A 35 -34.38 -38.39 -10.12
N LEU A 36 -34.56 -38.45 -11.42
CA LEU A 36 -33.74 -37.72 -12.38
C LEU A 36 -33.88 -36.19 -12.22
N ALA A 37 -35.11 -35.71 -12.07
CA ALA A 37 -35.39 -34.29 -11.87
C ALA A 37 -34.73 -33.76 -10.59
N VAL A 38 -34.82 -34.55 -9.48
CA VAL A 38 -34.19 -34.17 -8.21
C VAL A 38 -32.65 -34.21 -8.32
N ALA A 39 -32.08 -35.23 -8.95
CA ALA A 39 -30.63 -35.30 -9.18
C ALA A 39 -30.11 -34.12 -9.99
N LEU A 40 -30.82 -33.75 -11.07
CA LEU A 40 -30.48 -32.57 -11.88
C LEU A 40 -30.64 -31.28 -11.07
N GLY A 41 -31.68 -31.15 -10.25
CA GLY A 41 -31.90 -29.99 -9.38
C GLY A 41 -30.80 -29.83 -8.34
N ILE A 42 -30.40 -30.90 -7.70
CA ILE A 42 -29.28 -30.89 -6.73
C ILE A 42 -27.99 -30.51 -7.44
N THR A 43 -27.67 -31.13 -8.59
CA THR A 43 -26.46 -30.83 -9.34
C THR A 43 -26.42 -29.37 -9.81
N TYR A 44 -27.55 -28.83 -10.29
CA TYR A 44 -27.69 -27.44 -10.70
C TYR A 44 -27.48 -26.48 -9.51
N PHE A 45 -28.11 -26.77 -8.38
CA PHE A 45 -28.00 -25.96 -7.17
C PHE A 45 -26.54 -25.87 -6.68
N PHE A 46 -25.87 -27.02 -6.56
CA PHE A 46 -24.47 -27.06 -6.13
C PHE A 46 -23.53 -26.42 -7.16
N SER A 47 -23.77 -26.66 -8.47
CA SER A 47 -22.96 -26.08 -9.53
C SER A 47 -23.02 -24.54 -9.49
N ARG A 48 -24.21 -24.01 -9.31
CA ARG A 48 -24.40 -22.55 -9.28
C ARG A 48 -24.07 -21.92 -7.91
N GLY A 49 -24.29 -22.68 -6.84
CA GLY A 49 -24.07 -22.20 -5.48
C GLY A 49 -22.60 -22.23 -5.03
N ILE A 50 -21.82 -23.20 -5.48
CA ILE A 50 -20.44 -23.40 -4.99
C ILE A 50 -19.43 -23.37 -6.13
N THR A 51 -19.65 -24.19 -7.18
CA THR A 51 -18.61 -24.39 -8.21
C THR A 51 -18.39 -23.16 -9.07
N ALA A 52 -19.44 -22.41 -9.43
CA ALA A 52 -19.32 -21.24 -10.27
C ALA A 52 -18.55 -20.10 -9.59
N PRO A 53 -18.85 -19.71 -8.33
CA PRO A 53 -18.07 -18.70 -7.64
C PRO A 53 -16.60 -19.09 -7.45
N LEU A 54 -16.31 -20.34 -7.12
CA LEU A 54 -14.93 -20.81 -6.98
C LEU A 54 -14.15 -20.76 -8.30
N ARG A 55 -14.81 -21.02 -9.43
CA ARG A 55 -14.18 -20.84 -10.75
C ARG A 55 -13.90 -19.37 -11.04
N GLN A 56 -14.85 -18.48 -10.74
CA GLN A 56 -14.62 -17.03 -10.88
C GLN A 56 -13.44 -16.57 -10.02
N MET A 57 -13.33 -17.02 -8.76
CA MET A 57 -12.19 -16.69 -7.91
C MET A 57 -10.86 -17.16 -8.51
N ARG A 58 -10.82 -18.38 -9.08
CA ARG A 58 -9.64 -18.88 -9.80
C ARG A 58 -9.30 -17.97 -10.98
N ASP A 59 -10.28 -17.66 -11.84
CA ASP A 59 -10.07 -16.89 -13.06
C ASP A 59 -9.61 -15.44 -12.71
N VAL A 60 -10.17 -14.84 -11.64
CA VAL A 60 -9.72 -13.57 -11.10
C VAL A 60 -8.30 -13.68 -10.52
N ALA A 61 -7.98 -14.76 -9.79
CA ALA A 61 -6.63 -14.98 -9.26
C ALA A 61 -5.58 -15.14 -10.38
N GLU A 62 -5.93 -15.81 -11.48
CA GLU A 62 -5.08 -15.92 -12.67
C GLU A 62 -4.85 -14.54 -13.31
N ALA A 63 -5.90 -13.73 -13.49
CA ALA A 63 -5.76 -12.37 -14.01
C ALA A 63 -4.91 -11.47 -13.10
N MET A 64 -5.07 -11.60 -11.77
CA MET A 64 -4.23 -10.88 -10.81
C MET A 64 -2.76 -11.32 -10.86
N ALA A 65 -2.48 -12.59 -11.10
CA ALA A 65 -1.11 -13.10 -11.30
C ALA A 65 -0.46 -12.50 -12.56
N ASP A 66 -1.26 -12.18 -13.57
CA ASP A 66 -0.82 -11.49 -14.80
C ASP A 66 -0.73 -9.95 -14.63
N GLY A 67 -1.04 -9.42 -13.44
CA GLY A 67 -0.93 -8.00 -13.10
C GLY A 67 -2.20 -7.17 -13.27
N ASP A 68 -3.34 -7.78 -13.59
CA ASP A 68 -4.63 -7.09 -13.63
C ASP A 68 -5.32 -7.18 -12.25
N TYR A 69 -5.06 -6.19 -11.41
CA TYR A 69 -5.65 -6.08 -10.07
C TYR A 69 -7.02 -5.41 -10.05
N THR A 70 -7.56 -5.01 -11.21
CA THR A 70 -8.87 -4.33 -11.30
C THR A 70 -10.05 -5.30 -11.30
N VAL A 71 -9.79 -6.56 -11.61
CA VAL A 71 -10.79 -7.61 -11.67
C VAL A 71 -11.35 -7.96 -10.29
N ARG A 72 -12.64 -8.30 -10.25
CA ARG A 72 -13.34 -8.69 -9.02
C ARG A 72 -14.20 -9.92 -9.27
N VAL A 73 -14.41 -10.69 -8.21
CA VAL A 73 -15.39 -11.76 -8.22
C VAL A 73 -16.78 -11.14 -8.15
N ASP A 74 -17.62 -11.45 -9.15
CA ASP A 74 -19.02 -11.03 -9.15
C ASP A 74 -19.82 -11.93 -8.21
N ILE A 75 -20.27 -11.36 -7.10
CA ILE A 75 -21.05 -12.07 -6.10
C ILE A 75 -22.21 -11.22 -5.65
N ASP A 76 -23.34 -11.91 -5.47
CA ASP A 76 -24.55 -11.31 -4.90
C ASP A 76 -24.24 -10.75 -3.50
N GLN A 77 -24.53 -9.46 -3.29
CA GLN A 77 -24.28 -8.76 -2.02
C GLN A 77 -25.10 -9.35 -0.87
N ASP A 78 -26.26 -9.93 -1.16
CA ASP A 78 -27.14 -10.56 -0.18
C ASP A 78 -26.70 -11.99 0.19
N ARG A 79 -25.62 -12.47 -0.39
CA ARG A 79 -25.11 -13.80 -0.09
C ARG A 79 -24.32 -13.83 1.22
N HIS A 80 -24.91 -14.43 2.26
CA HIS A 80 -24.37 -14.47 3.63
C HIS A 80 -23.70 -15.80 4.00
N ASP A 81 -23.61 -16.75 3.06
CA ASP A 81 -22.95 -18.06 3.28
C ASP A 81 -21.40 -17.93 3.25
N GLU A 82 -20.71 -19.03 3.51
CA GLU A 82 -19.24 -19.10 3.56
C GLU A 82 -18.59 -18.72 2.22
N VAL A 83 -19.24 -19.06 1.10
CA VAL A 83 -18.76 -18.69 -0.23
C VAL A 83 -18.86 -17.17 -0.45
N GLY A 84 -19.95 -16.56 0.05
CA GLY A 84 -20.11 -15.12 0.04
C GLY A 84 -19.10 -14.39 0.88
N LYS A 85 -18.78 -14.89 2.07
CA LYS A 85 -17.74 -14.33 2.93
C LYS A 85 -16.37 -14.44 2.25
N LEU A 86 -16.05 -15.62 1.70
CA LEU A 86 -14.77 -15.85 1.00
C LEU A 86 -14.60 -14.89 -0.19
N ALA A 87 -15.64 -14.69 -0.99
CA ALA A 87 -15.57 -13.80 -2.15
C ALA A 87 -15.40 -12.33 -1.74
N ARG A 88 -16.03 -11.90 -0.64
CA ARG A 88 -15.81 -10.54 -0.11
C ARG A 88 -14.37 -10.35 0.34
N SER A 89 -13.84 -11.25 1.18
CA SER A 89 -12.44 -11.19 1.61
C SER A 89 -11.46 -11.25 0.43
N PHE A 90 -11.78 -12.01 -0.61
CA PHE A 90 -11.00 -12.05 -1.84
C PHE A 90 -11.03 -10.70 -2.57
N ASN A 91 -12.20 -10.07 -2.70
CA ASN A 91 -12.32 -8.75 -3.32
C ASN A 91 -11.66 -7.65 -2.49
N GLU A 92 -11.68 -7.73 -1.15
CA GLU A 92 -10.94 -6.84 -0.26
C GLU A 92 -9.43 -6.95 -0.51
N MET A 93 -8.89 -8.17 -0.53
CA MET A 93 -7.47 -8.42 -0.87
C MET A 93 -7.11 -7.89 -2.27
N ALA A 94 -7.99 -8.09 -3.26
CA ALA A 94 -7.80 -7.56 -4.61
C ALA A 94 -7.75 -6.02 -4.61
N GLY A 95 -8.58 -5.38 -3.77
CA GLY A 95 -8.56 -3.92 -3.58
C GLY A 95 -7.27 -3.41 -2.96
N GLU A 96 -6.76 -4.10 -1.96
CA GLU A 96 -5.47 -3.76 -1.34
C GLU A 96 -4.30 -3.90 -2.32
N LEU A 97 -4.29 -4.96 -3.13
CA LEU A 97 -3.26 -5.16 -4.17
C LEU A 97 -3.33 -4.09 -5.27
N GLU A 98 -4.54 -3.73 -5.73
CA GLU A 98 -4.73 -2.65 -6.69
C GLU A 98 -4.22 -1.31 -6.14
N HIS A 99 -4.53 -1.02 -4.88
CA HIS A 99 -4.07 0.20 -4.21
C HIS A 99 -2.53 0.22 -4.09
N ALA A 100 -1.94 -0.88 -3.65
CA ALA A 100 -0.48 -1.02 -3.53
C ALA A 100 0.23 -0.86 -4.89
N ASP A 101 -0.29 -1.47 -5.96
CA ASP A 101 0.27 -1.35 -7.31
C ASP A 101 0.13 0.08 -7.86
N LYS A 102 -1.01 0.73 -7.61
CA LYS A 102 -1.20 2.13 -7.97
C LYS A 102 -0.19 3.03 -7.24
N MET A 103 -0.06 2.89 -5.92
CA MET A 103 0.92 3.65 -5.14
C MET A 103 2.34 3.45 -5.67
N ARG A 104 2.71 2.21 -6.00
CA ARG A 104 4.01 1.89 -6.60
C ARG A 104 4.22 2.59 -7.94
N ARG A 105 3.21 2.59 -8.82
CA ARG A 105 3.29 3.29 -10.13
C ARG A 105 3.40 4.79 -9.96
N ASP A 106 2.59 5.38 -9.08
CA ASP A 106 2.60 6.81 -8.79
C ASP A 106 3.96 7.24 -8.20
N MET A 107 4.52 6.42 -7.30
CA MET A 107 5.86 6.63 -6.75
C MET A 107 6.93 6.65 -7.84
N ILE A 108 6.96 5.66 -8.74
CA ILE A 108 7.93 5.59 -9.83
C ILE A 108 7.79 6.82 -10.75
N ALA A 109 6.57 7.25 -11.06
CA ALA A 109 6.31 8.43 -11.86
C ALA A 109 6.84 9.70 -11.17
N ASN A 110 6.54 9.89 -9.89
CA ASN A 110 6.98 11.03 -9.10
C ASN A 110 8.51 11.07 -8.98
N VAL A 111 9.15 9.93 -8.66
CA VAL A 111 10.61 9.82 -8.60
C VAL A 111 11.24 10.20 -9.94
N SER A 112 10.69 9.70 -11.05
CA SER A 112 11.18 10.03 -12.39
C SER A 112 11.08 11.52 -12.70
N HIS A 113 10.03 12.18 -12.25
CA HIS A 113 9.86 13.63 -12.39
C HIS A 113 10.85 14.42 -11.52
N GLU A 114 10.96 14.05 -10.24
CA GLU A 114 11.85 14.72 -9.28
C GLU A 114 13.34 14.54 -9.63
N LEU A 115 13.72 13.45 -10.29
CA LEU A 115 15.08 13.24 -10.79
C LEU A 115 15.34 14.00 -12.10
N ARG A 116 14.36 14.06 -13.01
CA ARG A 116 14.53 14.68 -14.34
C ARG A 116 14.84 16.16 -14.23
N THR A 117 14.17 16.88 -13.35
CA THR A 117 14.32 18.33 -13.20
C THR A 117 15.76 18.74 -12.84
N PRO A 118 16.38 18.26 -11.75
CA PRO A 118 17.74 18.62 -11.40
C PRO A 118 18.77 18.12 -12.43
N VAL A 119 18.57 16.92 -13.02
CA VAL A 119 19.46 16.39 -14.05
C VAL A 119 19.45 17.28 -15.29
N SER A 120 18.27 17.72 -15.77
CA SER A 120 18.17 18.62 -16.92
C SER A 120 18.77 19.99 -16.63
N ALA A 121 18.60 20.50 -15.40
CA ALA A 121 19.22 21.75 -14.99
C ALA A 121 20.75 21.66 -14.95
N LEU A 122 21.30 20.59 -14.38
CA LEU A 122 22.74 20.31 -14.38
C LEU A 122 23.29 20.20 -15.79
N GLN A 123 22.62 19.43 -16.64
CA GLN A 123 23.03 19.27 -18.04
C GLN A 123 23.09 20.62 -18.76
N ALA A 124 22.05 21.45 -18.66
CA ALA A 124 22.02 22.77 -19.30
C ALA A 124 23.12 23.71 -18.76
N MET A 125 23.40 23.67 -17.45
CA MET A 125 24.51 24.47 -16.87
C MET A 125 25.84 24.05 -17.41
N VAL A 126 26.11 22.74 -17.49
CA VAL A 126 27.40 22.20 -18.02
C VAL A 126 27.53 22.44 -19.52
N GLU A 127 26.47 22.24 -20.31
CA GLU A 127 26.46 22.52 -21.76
C GLU A 127 26.73 24.00 -22.04
N ASN A 128 26.08 24.92 -21.35
CA ASN A 128 26.34 26.36 -21.50
C ASN A 128 27.78 26.77 -21.16
N MET A 129 28.40 26.08 -20.18
CA MET A 129 29.81 26.33 -19.88
C MET A 129 30.72 25.71 -20.95
N ALA A 130 30.43 24.53 -21.45
CA ALA A 130 31.18 23.86 -22.49
C ALA A 130 31.15 24.63 -23.82
N ASP A 131 30.00 25.24 -24.14
CA ASP A 131 29.81 26.05 -25.35
C ASP A 131 30.34 27.50 -25.20
N GLY A 132 30.89 27.84 -24.04
CA GLY A 132 31.41 29.19 -23.77
C GLY A 132 30.31 30.26 -23.61
N VAL A 133 29.06 29.87 -23.47
CA VAL A 133 27.92 30.80 -23.24
C VAL A 133 27.96 31.34 -21.81
N THR A 134 28.40 30.54 -20.87
CA THR A 134 28.55 30.90 -19.45
C THR A 134 29.96 30.60 -18.98
N GLU A 135 30.61 31.57 -18.34
CA GLU A 135 31.92 31.35 -17.76
C GLU A 135 31.86 30.42 -16.54
N PRO A 136 32.87 29.54 -16.35
CA PRO A 136 32.95 28.68 -15.15
C PRO A 136 33.40 29.46 -13.93
N THR A 137 32.57 30.38 -13.45
CA THR A 137 32.82 31.15 -12.23
C THR A 137 32.62 30.29 -10.98
N PRO A 138 33.27 30.63 -9.85
CA PRO A 138 33.06 29.94 -8.58
C PRO A 138 31.56 29.81 -8.23
N THR A 139 30.77 30.84 -8.43
CA THR A 139 29.31 30.86 -8.15
C THR A 139 28.54 29.85 -9.03
N ASN A 140 28.88 29.76 -10.32
CA ASN A 140 28.24 28.81 -11.23
C ASN A 140 28.59 27.37 -10.88
N LEU A 141 29.86 27.13 -10.51
CA LEU A 141 30.31 25.79 -10.05
C LEU A 141 29.66 25.40 -8.71
N GLU A 142 29.49 26.34 -7.80
CA GLU A 142 28.81 26.13 -6.53
C GLU A 142 27.33 25.80 -6.73
N SER A 143 26.67 26.41 -7.72
CA SER A 143 25.30 26.05 -8.13
C SER A 143 25.20 24.62 -8.64
N ILE A 144 26.17 24.16 -9.44
CA ILE A 144 26.25 22.76 -9.92
C ILE A 144 26.43 21.81 -8.74
N LEU A 145 27.34 22.13 -7.82
CA LEU A 145 27.60 21.33 -6.63
C LEU A 145 26.34 21.19 -5.76
N THR A 146 25.63 22.28 -5.53
CA THR A 146 24.37 22.31 -4.78
C THR A 146 23.31 21.41 -5.42
N GLN A 147 23.15 21.46 -6.75
CA GLN A 147 22.19 20.59 -7.45
C GLN A 147 22.62 19.12 -7.39
N THR A 148 23.92 18.86 -7.45
CA THR A 148 24.46 17.48 -7.35
C THR A 148 24.23 16.92 -5.95
N GLN A 149 24.41 17.72 -4.90
CA GLN A 149 24.14 17.33 -3.52
C GLN A 149 22.66 17.00 -3.33
N ARG A 150 21.77 17.87 -3.83
CA ARG A 150 20.34 17.65 -3.77
C ARG A 150 19.90 16.35 -4.46
N LEU A 151 20.54 16.01 -5.59
CA LEU A 151 20.30 14.74 -6.29
C LEU A 151 20.76 13.55 -5.45
N SER A 152 21.92 13.65 -4.80
CA SER A 152 22.45 12.62 -3.91
C SER A 152 21.54 12.37 -2.72
N ASP A 153 21.01 13.43 -2.11
CA ASP A 153 20.08 13.37 -0.98
C ASP A 153 18.75 12.67 -1.39
N LEU A 154 18.25 12.99 -2.59
CA LEU A 154 17.05 12.35 -3.13
C LEU A 154 17.27 10.84 -3.35
N ILE A 155 18.41 10.45 -3.90
CA ILE A 155 18.77 9.03 -4.12
C ILE A 155 18.88 8.31 -2.76
N ALA A 156 19.52 8.92 -1.78
CA ALA A 156 19.65 8.35 -0.43
C ALA A 156 18.25 8.13 0.21
N PHE A 157 17.37 9.11 0.08
CA PHE A 157 15.97 9.00 0.54
C PHE A 157 15.23 7.84 -0.12
N LEU A 158 15.37 7.67 -1.45
CA LEU A 158 14.72 6.59 -2.19
C LEU A 158 15.25 5.19 -1.80
N LEU A 159 16.57 5.08 -1.54
CA LEU A 159 17.15 3.83 -1.06
C LEU A 159 16.66 3.48 0.35
N ASP A 160 16.51 4.46 1.22
CA ASP A 160 15.96 4.28 2.56
C ASP A 160 14.50 3.83 2.50
N LEU A 161 13.69 4.49 1.66
CA LEU A 161 12.29 4.12 1.46
C LEU A 161 12.16 2.68 0.94
N SER A 162 12.98 2.29 -0.04
CA SER A 162 13.01 0.92 -0.58
C SER A 162 13.39 -0.12 0.49
N ARG A 163 14.31 0.21 1.41
CA ARG A 163 14.67 -0.67 2.53
C ARG A 163 13.53 -0.82 3.55
N MET A 164 12.79 0.27 3.80
CA MET A 164 11.63 0.24 4.69
C MET A 164 10.51 -0.63 4.11
N GLU A 165 10.19 -0.48 2.82
CA GLU A 165 9.19 -1.29 2.13
C GLU A 165 9.54 -2.78 2.10
N ALA A 166 10.84 -3.10 1.98
CA ALA A 166 11.31 -4.48 2.04
C ALA A 166 11.28 -5.09 3.46
N GLY A 167 10.86 -4.33 4.48
CA GLY A 167 10.91 -4.77 5.88
C GLY A 167 12.34 -5.01 6.40
N ALA A 168 13.36 -4.56 5.65
CA ALA A 168 14.77 -4.76 5.98
C ALA A 168 15.35 -3.67 6.88
N ALA A 169 14.59 -2.62 7.18
CA ALA A 169 15.00 -1.57 8.12
C ALA A 169 14.86 -2.10 9.56
N SER A 170 15.98 -2.48 10.17
CA SER A 170 16.04 -2.71 11.60
C SER A 170 15.98 -1.35 12.31
N LEU A 171 14.93 -1.12 13.12
CA LEU A 171 14.87 0.06 13.97
C LEU A 171 15.77 -0.17 15.19
N ASN A 172 16.58 0.83 15.50
CA ASN A 172 17.36 0.86 16.74
C ASN A 172 16.53 1.55 17.83
N ILE A 173 15.69 0.77 18.51
CA ILE A 173 14.79 1.31 19.52
C ILE A 173 15.55 1.55 20.83
N GLU A 174 15.62 2.82 21.23
CA GLU A 174 16.24 3.26 22.48
C GLU A 174 15.26 4.12 23.28
N LYS A 175 15.46 4.16 24.60
CA LYS A 175 14.70 5.04 25.50
C LYS A 175 15.50 6.30 25.75
N PHE A 176 14.89 7.46 25.52
CA PHE A 176 15.54 8.76 25.65
C PHE A 176 14.59 9.83 26.20
N ASN A 177 15.14 10.95 26.66
CA ASN A 177 14.36 12.13 27.04
C ASN A 177 13.93 12.86 25.77
N PHE A 178 12.61 13.10 25.62
CA PHE A 178 12.08 13.66 24.40
C PHE A 178 12.31 15.17 24.29
N ALA A 179 12.36 15.89 25.42
CA ALA A 179 12.66 17.32 25.42
C ALA A 179 14.10 17.59 24.96
N ASP A 180 15.07 16.86 25.52
CA ASP A 180 16.49 16.97 25.11
C ASP A 180 16.68 16.63 23.64
N PHE A 181 16.01 15.57 23.17
CA PHE A 181 16.02 15.16 21.76
C PHE A 181 15.48 16.25 20.81
N LEU A 182 14.38 16.91 21.18
CA LEU A 182 13.82 18.00 20.37
C LEU A 182 14.73 19.22 20.35
N ASP A 183 15.31 19.60 21.48
CA ASP A 183 16.24 20.72 21.55
C ASP A 183 17.43 20.49 20.61
N GLU A 184 18.07 19.32 20.66
CA GLU A 184 19.16 18.95 19.75
C GLU A 184 18.75 18.89 18.28
N THR A 185 17.47 18.59 17.97
CA THR A 185 16.95 18.50 16.62
C THR A 185 16.60 19.87 16.04
N ILE A 186 16.13 20.78 16.89
CA ILE A 186 15.64 22.11 16.48
C ILE A 186 16.79 23.11 16.38
N GLU A 187 17.78 23.08 17.27
CA GLU A 187 18.91 24.02 17.29
C GLU A 187 19.56 24.21 15.91
N PRO A 188 19.88 23.17 15.11
CA PRO A 188 20.42 23.34 13.78
C PRO A 188 19.46 24.03 12.79
N LEU A 189 18.15 23.85 12.96
CA LEU A 189 17.14 24.47 12.10
C LEU A 189 16.97 25.96 12.40
N GLU A 190 17.02 26.37 13.66
CA GLU A 190 17.02 27.77 14.09
C GLU A 190 18.24 28.51 13.54
N ILE A 191 19.41 27.87 13.59
CA ILE A 191 20.66 28.44 13.03
C ILE A 191 20.53 28.59 11.52
N ALA A 192 19.99 27.59 10.82
CA ALA A 192 19.81 27.61 9.36
C ALA A 192 18.78 28.65 8.90
N ASP A 193 17.73 28.90 9.71
CA ASP A 193 16.74 29.95 9.45
C ASP A 193 17.29 31.39 9.69
N GLY A 194 18.52 31.50 10.14
CA GLY A 194 19.19 32.79 10.38
C GLY A 194 18.71 33.49 11.64
N GLY A 195 17.91 32.83 12.49
CA GLY A 195 17.49 33.31 13.81
C GLY A 195 16.53 34.51 13.82
N HIS A 196 15.96 34.88 12.68
CA HIS A 196 15.18 36.10 12.56
C HIS A 196 13.92 35.99 11.70
N ALA A 197 13.77 34.94 10.89
CA ALA A 197 12.61 34.81 10.01
C ALA A 197 11.41 34.19 10.75
N HIS A 198 11.65 33.24 11.65
CA HIS A 198 10.59 32.54 12.39
C HIS A 198 10.94 32.40 13.87
N ASP A 199 9.90 32.28 14.71
CA ASP A 199 10.01 31.99 16.14
C ASP A 199 9.56 30.54 16.37
N ILE A 200 10.49 29.66 16.75
CA ILE A 200 10.15 28.26 17.05
C ILE A 200 9.92 28.13 18.56
N ARG A 201 8.71 27.77 18.96
CA ARG A 201 8.36 27.57 20.37
C ARG A 201 8.11 26.10 20.64
N VAL A 202 8.90 25.55 21.56
CA VAL A 202 8.79 24.18 22.04
C VAL A 202 8.08 24.18 23.38
N THR A 203 6.99 23.43 23.47
CA THR A 203 6.24 23.23 24.72
C THR A 203 6.14 21.74 25.00
N VAL A 204 7.15 21.21 25.69
CA VAL A 204 7.27 19.79 26.03
C VAL A 204 7.62 19.65 27.51
N PRO A 205 6.91 18.82 28.29
CA PRO A 205 7.29 18.53 29.66
C PRO A 205 8.70 17.90 29.73
N ALA A 206 9.54 18.37 30.65
CA ALA A 206 10.94 17.97 30.75
C ALA A 206 11.16 16.49 31.11
N ASP A 207 10.13 15.83 31.64
CA ASP A 207 10.17 14.44 32.15
C ASP A 207 9.59 13.42 31.14
N ILE A 208 9.10 13.85 29.99
CA ILE A 208 8.60 12.93 28.96
C ILE A 208 9.76 12.09 28.43
N THR A 209 9.58 10.77 28.50
CA THR A 209 10.49 9.80 27.89
C THR A 209 9.80 9.11 26.72
N MET A 210 10.53 8.90 25.63
CA MET A 210 10.08 8.22 24.42
C MET A 210 10.93 6.98 24.14
N GLU A 211 10.33 5.96 23.56
CA GLU A 211 11.03 4.80 23.00
C GLU A 211 10.93 4.84 21.48
N GLY A 212 12.08 4.87 20.81
CA GLY A 212 12.12 4.97 19.35
C GLY A 212 13.54 4.97 18.80
N ASP A 213 13.63 4.97 17.49
CA ASP A 213 14.89 5.15 16.75
C ASP A 213 15.16 6.66 16.62
N GLN A 214 16.14 7.16 17.38
CA GLN A 214 16.45 8.59 17.44
C GLN A 214 16.82 9.17 16.08
N ASP A 215 17.57 8.43 15.24
CA ASP A 215 18.00 8.91 13.94
C ASP A 215 16.79 9.07 12.99
N ARG A 216 15.85 8.12 13.01
CA ARG A 216 14.62 8.18 12.23
C ARG A 216 13.67 9.27 12.70
N LEU A 217 13.52 9.42 14.01
CA LEU A 217 12.73 10.50 14.59
C LEU A 217 13.35 11.86 14.29
N ARG A 218 14.66 12.00 14.39
CA ARG A 218 15.36 13.24 14.02
C ARG A 218 15.11 13.61 12.57
N GLN A 219 15.20 12.65 11.65
CA GLN A 219 14.87 12.85 10.23
C GLN A 219 13.42 13.29 10.05
N LEU A 220 12.47 12.66 10.75
CA LEU A 220 11.04 12.99 10.71
C LEU A 220 10.80 14.43 11.16
N PHE A 221 11.25 14.78 12.37
CA PHE A 221 11.04 16.12 12.95
C PHE A 221 11.74 17.20 12.15
N THR A 222 12.98 16.97 11.69
CA THR A 222 13.69 17.88 10.81
C THR A 222 12.89 18.17 9.54
N ASN A 223 12.36 17.14 8.89
CA ASN A 223 11.56 17.31 7.67
C ASN A 223 10.26 18.09 7.91
N ILE A 224 9.54 17.80 8.98
CA ILE A 224 8.27 18.47 9.31
C ILE A 224 8.54 19.94 9.65
N ILE A 225 9.51 20.22 10.53
CA ILE A 225 9.81 21.58 10.99
C ILE A 225 10.40 22.40 9.86
N ALA A 226 11.34 21.85 9.07
CA ALA A 226 11.89 22.55 7.90
C ALA A 226 10.80 22.87 6.85
N ASN A 227 9.82 21.99 6.64
CA ASN A 227 8.67 22.28 5.79
C ASN A 227 7.78 23.38 6.39
N ALA A 228 7.55 23.37 7.69
CA ALA A 228 6.78 24.41 8.36
C ALA A 228 7.47 25.79 8.20
N LEU A 229 8.78 25.88 8.44
CA LEU A 229 9.55 27.11 8.24
C LEU A 229 9.51 27.58 6.78
N LYS A 230 9.75 26.69 5.83
CA LYS A 230 9.79 27.02 4.40
C LYS A 230 8.46 27.53 3.84
N HIS A 231 7.32 27.07 4.37
CA HIS A 231 5.99 27.39 3.86
C HIS A 231 5.22 28.40 4.73
N SER A 232 5.81 28.85 5.83
CA SER A 232 5.28 29.92 6.67
C SER A 232 5.75 31.29 6.17
N ALA A 233 4.98 32.32 6.45
CA ALA A 233 5.39 33.71 6.16
C ALA A 233 6.42 34.16 7.20
N ASP A 234 7.34 35.04 6.80
CA ASP A 234 8.32 35.65 7.71
C ASP A 234 7.64 36.28 8.95
N GLY A 235 8.23 36.05 10.11
CA GLY A 235 7.71 36.53 11.39
C GLY A 235 6.59 35.70 12.01
N THR A 236 6.28 34.52 11.45
CA THR A 236 5.33 33.57 12.07
C THR A 236 5.99 32.73 13.13
N THR A 237 5.17 32.23 14.08
CA THR A 237 5.62 31.29 15.11
C THR A 237 5.28 29.86 14.70
N VAL A 238 6.27 28.99 14.71
CA VAL A 238 6.10 27.54 14.59
C VAL A 238 6.02 26.95 15.99
N LEU A 239 4.88 26.36 16.34
CA LEU A 239 4.66 25.76 17.66
C LEU A 239 4.89 24.24 17.58
N VAL A 240 5.79 23.75 18.44
CA VAL A 240 6.02 22.30 18.66
C VAL A 240 5.52 21.97 20.05
N ASP A 241 4.38 21.26 20.14
CA ASP A 241 3.72 20.93 21.39
C ASP A 241 3.65 19.41 21.57
N ALA A 242 3.96 18.93 22.77
CA ALA A 242 3.81 17.52 23.12
C ALA A 242 3.23 17.37 24.54
N HIS A 243 2.30 16.45 24.68
CA HIS A 243 1.68 16.09 25.96
C HIS A 243 1.48 14.57 26.03
N GLU A 244 1.43 14.07 27.23
CA GLU A 244 1.16 12.66 27.51
C GLU A 244 -0.37 12.46 27.57
N ASP A 245 -0.88 11.47 26.83
CA ASP A 245 -2.32 11.09 26.83
C ASP A 245 -2.65 10.05 27.92
#